data_d06056011f7ac19eacff58a7a8b24b07
#
_entry.id   d06056011f7ac19eacff58a7a8b24b07
#
_cell.length_a   1.000
_cell.length_b   1.000
_cell.length_c   1.000
_cell.angle_alpha   90.00
_cell.angle_beta   90.00
_cell.angle_gamma   90.00
#
_symmetry.space_group_name_H-M   'P 1'
#
loop_
_entity.id
_entity.type
_entity.pdbx_description
1 polymer ?
#
loop_
_entity_poly.entity_id
_entity_poly.type
_entity_poly.pdbx_seq_one_letter_code
_entity_poly.pdbx_strand_id
1 'polypeptide(L)'
;MATRRQFIKAGLVGGTYLFIPAGSASARAWPGVLDRVLDPTRIDKYVTELAVPPVMPWTERDEAGRVDHYTIGVRQLRQQILPAGMPTTTVWGYGSTRHPGSFSYPSCTVEATFGRAVRVTWVNQLIDRHGNHLPHLLPVDPTLHWANPQGGVSRRDTRPAFSSTPGPYTGPVPIVTHLHGGHNTQESDGYPEAWYLPRASDIPDGYARVGSFYERFKAIFENQFDSVWEPGAAVFQYANQERAATSWFHDHALGVTRLNVYAGLAGFYLLRGGPSDLPDGVLPGPAPKLGDPPGKHCYEIPVVIQDRSFSTDGSLFYPTSRASFDHFTGPYIPGSDISPIWNPEFFSNTMVTNGRTWPALSVEPRRYRLRFLNGCNARFLILKIVTDPMAPRPADPVLPFWQIGSEGGFLPAPVQRDQLLTAPAERADVVVDFTSIPVGTDLYLINEGPDEPFRGEERAQTSGQRHPEPLDRS
;
A
#
# COMPACT_ATOMS: atom_id res chain seq x y z
N MET A 1 15.77 -6.21 -34.14
CA MET A 1 15.69 -6.04 -32.66
C MET A 1 16.53 -4.82 -32.29
N ALA A 2 15.92 -3.74 -31.88
CA ALA A 2 16.65 -2.53 -31.46
C ALA A 2 17.33 -2.78 -30.13
N THR A 3 18.58 -2.41 -29.97
CA THR A 3 19.34 -2.57 -28.75
C THR A 3 18.81 -1.62 -27.65
N ARG A 4 18.98 -1.97 -26.38
CA ARG A 4 18.59 -1.18 -25.18
C ARG A 4 18.93 0.31 -25.27
N ARG A 5 20.07 0.66 -25.90
CA ARG A 5 20.51 2.04 -26.18
C ARG A 5 19.67 2.78 -27.24
N GLN A 6 19.02 2.07 -28.15
CA GLN A 6 18.23 2.69 -29.23
C GLN A 6 16.78 2.98 -28.77
N PHE A 7 16.25 2.23 -27.84
CA PHE A 7 14.92 2.48 -27.27
C PHE A 7 14.89 3.74 -26.37
N ILE A 8 15.98 3.96 -25.60
CA ILE A 8 16.15 5.16 -24.77
C ILE A 8 16.35 6.43 -25.64
N LYS A 9 16.87 6.31 -26.85
CA LYS A 9 17.11 7.44 -27.73
C LYS A 9 15.91 7.91 -28.56
N ALA A 10 14.85 7.12 -28.69
CA ALA A 10 13.69 7.42 -29.53
C ALA A 10 12.60 8.28 -28.86
N GLY A 11 12.71 8.55 -27.54
CA GLY A 11 11.75 9.36 -26.77
C GLY A 11 12.30 10.67 -26.20
N LEU A 12 13.48 11.12 -26.62
CA LEU A 12 14.18 12.25 -26.02
C LEU A 12 13.73 13.61 -26.57
N VAL A 13 12.79 14.22 -25.87
CA VAL A 13 12.75 15.67 -25.72
C VAL A 13 13.16 15.98 -24.26
N GLY A 14 14.45 16.22 -24.05
CA GLY A 14 15.11 16.97 -22.98
C GLY A 14 14.65 16.75 -21.53
N GLY A 15 14.75 15.54 -20.93
CA GLY A 15 14.49 15.33 -19.51
C GLY A 15 15.59 14.50 -18.81
N THR A 16 15.71 14.66 -17.48
CA THR A 16 16.46 13.76 -16.59
C THR A 16 15.53 12.67 -16.09
N TYR A 17 15.99 11.42 -15.96
CA TYR A 17 15.18 10.31 -15.49
C TYR A 17 15.53 9.96 -14.03
N LEU A 18 14.53 9.89 -13.16
CA LEU A 18 14.64 9.30 -11.85
C LEU A 18 14.06 7.87 -11.88
N PHE A 19 14.92 6.88 -11.75
CA PHE A 19 14.54 5.48 -11.68
C PHE A 19 14.23 5.09 -10.23
N ILE A 20 13.07 4.51 -9.97
CA ILE A 20 12.51 4.27 -8.62
C ILE A 20 12.43 2.76 -8.33
N PRO A 21 12.63 2.28 -7.14
CA PRO A 21 13.85 1.82 -6.47
C PRO A 21 14.44 0.53 -7.03
N ALA A 22 15.76 0.45 -7.07
CA ALA A 22 16.47 -0.81 -7.22
C ALA A 22 16.87 -1.34 -5.85
N GLY A 23 16.16 -2.33 -5.34
CA GLY A 23 16.64 -3.16 -4.24
C GLY A 23 17.51 -4.28 -4.81
N SER A 24 18.62 -4.61 -4.16
CA SER A 24 19.34 -5.85 -4.44
C SER A 24 18.52 -7.01 -3.87
N ALA A 25 17.65 -7.62 -4.67
CA ALA A 25 17.01 -8.86 -4.29
C ALA A 25 18.07 -9.96 -4.34
N SER A 26 18.75 -10.21 -3.25
CA SER A 26 19.32 -11.52 -3.00
C SER A 26 18.14 -12.44 -2.65
N ALA A 27 17.51 -13.01 -3.68
CA ALA A 27 16.50 -14.03 -3.49
C ALA A 27 17.18 -15.21 -2.77
N ARG A 28 17.00 -15.31 -1.45
CA ARG A 28 17.25 -16.57 -0.76
C ARG A 28 16.31 -17.60 -1.39
N ALA A 29 16.88 -18.51 -2.14
CA ALA A 29 16.18 -19.60 -2.79
C ALA A 29 15.42 -20.42 -1.74
N TRP A 30 14.12 -20.53 -1.87
CA TRP A 30 13.25 -21.31 -1.01
C TRP A 30 13.09 -22.71 -1.60
N PRO A 31 13.63 -23.76 -0.99
CA PRO A 31 13.51 -25.10 -1.53
C PRO A 31 12.04 -25.52 -1.62
N GLY A 32 11.58 -25.93 -2.81
CA GLY A 32 10.27 -26.53 -3.04
C GLY A 32 9.11 -25.59 -3.39
N VAL A 33 9.30 -24.25 -3.41
CA VAL A 33 8.27 -23.26 -3.80
C VAL A 33 8.65 -22.53 -5.09
N LEU A 34 9.87 -22.71 -5.55
CA LEU A 34 10.52 -21.93 -6.61
C LEU A 34 9.91 -22.05 -8.02
N ASP A 35 9.27 -23.18 -8.34
CA ASP A 35 8.75 -23.41 -9.70
C ASP A 35 7.57 -22.49 -10.08
N ARG A 36 7.00 -21.77 -9.11
CA ARG A 36 5.84 -20.87 -9.33
C ARG A 36 6.14 -19.41 -9.14
N VAL A 37 7.20 -19.05 -8.40
CA VAL A 37 7.54 -17.64 -8.15
C VAL A 37 8.33 -17.08 -9.33
N LEU A 38 7.87 -15.93 -9.84
CA LEU A 38 8.55 -15.22 -10.92
C LEU A 38 9.92 -14.72 -10.41
N ASP A 39 10.97 -15.08 -11.11
CA ASP A 39 12.32 -14.57 -10.85
C ASP A 39 12.36 -13.06 -11.14
N PRO A 40 12.66 -12.19 -10.16
CA PRO A 40 12.68 -10.74 -10.34
C PRO A 40 13.75 -10.26 -11.34
N THR A 41 14.77 -11.08 -11.60
CA THR A 41 15.81 -10.78 -12.63
C THR A 41 15.27 -10.85 -14.07
N ARG A 42 14.13 -11.53 -14.26
CA ARG A 42 13.44 -11.63 -15.56
C ARG A 42 12.46 -10.49 -15.81
N ILE A 43 12.25 -9.61 -14.84
CA ILE A 43 11.40 -8.42 -14.97
C ILE A 43 12.28 -7.25 -15.43
N ASP A 44 12.00 -6.73 -16.61
CA ASP A 44 12.71 -5.55 -17.11
C ASP A 44 12.44 -4.34 -16.22
N LYS A 45 13.52 -3.68 -15.78
CA LYS A 45 13.46 -2.52 -14.88
C LYS A 45 13.49 -1.23 -15.69
N TYR A 46 12.79 -0.19 -15.19
CA TYR A 46 12.82 1.18 -15.72
C TYR A 46 12.28 1.31 -17.14
N VAL A 47 11.47 0.35 -17.58
CA VAL A 47 10.83 0.35 -18.90
C VAL A 47 9.39 0.85 -18.90
N THR A 48 8.84 1.09 -17.70
CA THR A 48 7.47 1.58 -17.49
C THR A 48 7.52 2.94 -16.81
N GLU A 49 6.72 3.89 -17.26
CA GLU A 49 6.62 5.20 -16.62
C GLU A 49 5.91 5.10 -15.27
N LEU A 50 6.35 5.92 -14.29
CA LEU A 50 5.71 6.04 -13.00
C LEU A 50 4.26 6.53 -13.16
N ALA A 51 3.31 5.76 -12.68
CA ALA A 51 1.93 6.21 -12.60
C ALA A 51 1.77 7.24 -11.47
N VAL A 52 1.21 8.40 -11.80
CA VAL A 52 0.81 9.39 -10.78
C VAL A 52 -0.64 9.12 -10.43
N PRO A 53 -0.98 8.77 -9.17
CA PRO A 53 -2.37 8.50 -8.78
C PRO A 53 -3.25 9.75 -9.03
N PRO A 54 -4.35 9.61 -9.80
CA PRO A 54 -5.27 10.73 -10.02
C PRO A 54 -6.06 11.05 -8.76
N VAL A 55 -6.76 12.18 -8.75
CA VAL A 55 -7.64 12.55 -7.64
C VAL A 55 -8.93 11.73 -7.68
N MET A 56 -9.35 11.24 -6.51
CA MET A 56 -10.61 10.52 -6.34
C MET A 56 -11.79 11.45 -6.64
N PRO A 57 -12.66 11.11 -7.58
CA PRO A 57 -13.85 11.91 -7.84
C PRO A 57 -14.85 11.78 -6.67
N TRP A 58 -15.26 12.92 -6.12
CA TRP A 58 -16.33 12.93 -5.11
C TRP A 58 -17.67 12.55 -5.74
N THR A 59 -18.55 12.01 -4.93
CA THR A 59 -19.89 11.58 -5.36
C THR A 59 -20.86 12.73 -5.37
N GLU A 60 -20.76 13.61 -4.34
CA GLU A 60 -21.62 14.74 -4.12
C GLU A 60 -20.91 15.77 -3.24
N ARG A 61 -21.30 17.03 -3.36
CA ARG A 61 -20.94 18.11 -2.44
C ARG A 61 -22.21 18.72 -1.89
N ASP A 62 -22.26 18.99 -0.58
CA ASP A 62 -23.39 19.72 -0.02
C ASP A 62 -23.42 21.16 -0.59
N GLU A 63 -24.62 21.73 -0.73
CA GLU A 63 -24.80 23.10 -1.28
C GLU A 63 -24.05 24.16 -0.48
N ALA A 64 -23.93 23.97 0.84
CA ALA A 64 -23.16 24.86 1.72
C ALA A 64 -21.63 24.62 1.62
N GLY A 65 -21.18 23.59 0.89
CA GLY A 65 -19.78 23.26 0.70
C GLY A 65 -19.06 22.83 1.98
N ARG A 66 -19.76 22.30 2.98
CA ARG A 66 -19.20 21.90 4.29
C ARG A 66 -18.73 20.45 4.33
N VAL A 67 -19.32 19.59 3.49
CA VAL A 67 -19.03 18.16 3.44
C VAL A 67 -18.79 17.73 1.99
N ASP A 68 -17.70 17.01 1.76
CA ASP A 68 -17.45 16.27 0.51
C ASP A 68 -17.87 14.82 0.71
N HIS A 69 -18.80 14.35 -0.10
CA HIS A 69 -19.31 12.97 -0.03
C HIS A 69 -18.65 12.09 -1.06
N TYR A 70 -18.20 10.92 -0.60
CA TYR A 70 -17.65 9.86 -1.44
C TYR A 70 -18.43 8.57 -1.21
N THR A 71 -18.65 7.81 -2.28
CA THR A 71 -19.04 6.40 -2.21
C THR A 71 -17.95 5.59 -2.89
N ILE A 72 -17.07 5.00 -2.07
CA ILE A 72 -15.89 4.28 -2.52
C ILE A 72 -16.12 2.78 -2.33
N GLY A 73 -16.04 2.04 -3.43
CA GLY A 73 -16.13 0.58 -3.42
C GLY A 73 -14.77 -0.08 -3.43
N VAL A 74 -14.71 -1.31 -2.94
CA VAL A 74 -13.59 -2.24 -3.12
C VAL A 74 -13.97 -3.23 -4.19
N ARG A 75 -13.18 -3.33 -5.29
CA ARG A 75 -13.42 -4.28 -6.38
C ARG A 75 -12.16 -5.05 -6.75
N GLN A 76 -12.37 -6.24 -7.28
CA GLN A 76 -11.35 -7.00 -7.97
C GLN A 76 -11.20 -6.49 -9.40
N LEU A 77 -9.95 -6.25 -9.82
CA LEU A 77 -9.64 -5.79 -11.18
C LEU A 77 -8.34 -6.43 -11.70
N ARG A 78 -8.15 -6.35 -13.01
CA ARG A 78 -6.87 -6.72 -13.64
C ARG A 78 -6.11 -5.47 -14.01
N GLN A 79 -4.83 -5.41 -13.61
CA GLN A 79 -3.97 -4.26 -13.88
C GLN A 79 -2.62 -4.70 -14.41
N GLN A 80 -2.05 -3.91 -15.33
CA GLN A 80 -0.68 -4.11 -15.81
C GLN A 80 0.29 -3.54 -14.78
N ILE A 81 0.77 -4.37 -13.85
CA ILE A 81 1.77 -4.00 -12.83
C ILE A 81 3.18 -4.32 -13.34
N LEU A 82 3.34 -5.53 -13.86
CA LEU A 82 4.53 -5.98 -14.58
C LEU A 82 4.71 -5.22 -15.90
N PRO A 83 5.90 -5.18 -16.51
CA PRO A 83 6.12 -4.53 -17.80
C PRO A 83 5.17 -5.03 -18.90
N ALA A 84 4.96 -4.18 -19.91
CA ALA A 84 4.19 -4.54 -21.10
C ALA A 84 4.76 -5.81 -21.77
N GLY A 85 3.88 -6.73 -22.17
CA GLY A 85 4.26 -8.04 -22.70
C GLY A 85 4.33 -9.15 -21.65
N MET A 86 4.36 -8.82 -20.35
CA MET A 86 4.17 -9.76 -19.26
C MET A 86 2.69 -9.85 -18.85
N PRO A 87 2.27 -10.93 -18.14
CA PRO A 87 0.89 -11.08 -17.71
C PRO A 87 0.39 -9.91 -16.85
N THR A 88 -0.91 -9.59 -16.96
CA THR A 88 -1.59 -8.67 -16.04
C THR A 88 -1.82 -9.35 -14.68
N THR A 89 -1.84 -8.56 -13.62
CA THR A 89 -2.08 -9.04 -12.25
C THR A 89 -3.53 -8.78 -11.84
N THR A 90 -4.16 -9.76 -11.21
CA THR A 90 -5.42 -9.57 -10.50
C THR A 90 -5.12 -8.98 -9.13
N VAL A 91 -5.74 -7.83 -8.83
CA VAL A 91 -5.59 -7.08 -7.57
C VAL A 91 -6.95 -6.60 -7.08
N TRP A 92 -6.98 -6.09 -5.87
CA TRP A 92 -8.10 -5.28 -5.39
C TRP A 92 -7.76 -3.80 -5.46
N GLY A 93 -8.77 -2.98 -5.66
CA GLY A 93 -8.60 -1.53 -5.68
C GLY A 93 -9.83 -0.82 -5.15
N TYR A 94 -9.59 0.32 -4.54
CA TYR A 94 -10.66 1.27 -4.22
C TYR A 94 -10.97 2.13 -5.45
N GLY A 95 -12.23 2.57 -5.55
CA GLY A 95 -12.66 3.51 -6.59
C GLY A 95 -14.05 4.04 -6.32
N SER A 96 -14.39 5.17 -6.93
CA SER A 96 -15.71 5.75 -6.83
C SER A 96 -16.74 4.86 -7.54
N THR A 97 -17.82 4.50 -6.84
CA THR A 97 -18.87 3.65 -7.41
C THR A 97 -19.64 4.33 -8.55
N ARG A 98 -19.66 5.68 -8.57
CA ARG A 98 -20.24 6.48 -9.65
C ARG A 98 -19.28 6.70 -10.83
N HIS A 99 -17.98 6.46 -10.63
CA HIS A 99 -16.94 6.63 -11.64
C HIS A 99 -16.13 5.34 -11.81
N PRO A 100 -16.66 4.32 -12.52
CA PRO A 100 -16.03 2.99 -12.59
C PRO A 100 -14.58 2.98 -13.09
N GLY A 101 -14.21 3.96 -13.90
CA GLY A 101 -12.82 4.13 -14.38
C GLY A 101 -11.82 4.58 -13.32
N SER A 102 -12.27 4.90 -12.09
CA SER A 102 -11.41 5.31 -10.98
C SER A 102 -10.89 4.14 -10.13
N PHE A 103 -11.38 2.91 -10.37
CA PHE A 103 -10.88 1.73 -9.66
C PHE A 103 -9.46 1.41 -10.10
N SER A 104 -8.53 1.44 -9.17
CA SER A 104 -7.10 1.21 -9.43
C SER A 104 -6.35 0.73 -8.20
N TYR A 105 -5.14 0.22 -8.45
CA TYR A 105 -4.13 -0.11 -7.46
C TYR A 105 -2.83 0.68 -7.77
N PRO A 106 -2.31 1.48 -6.83
CA PRO A 106 -3.01 1.98 -5.66
C PRO A 106 -4.24 2.81 -6.05
N SER A 107 -5.07 3.13 -5.06
CA SER A 107 -6.26 3.95 -5.26
C SER A 107 -5.94 5.35 -5.77
N CYS A 108 -6.94 6.01 -6.38
CA CYS A 108 -6.95 7.45 -6.54
C CYS A 108 -6.73 8.16 -5.18
N THR A 109 -6.11 9.33 -5.20
CA THR A 109 -5.84 10.15 -4.02
C THR A 109 -7.09 10.91 -3.58
N VAL A 110 -7.48 10.79 -2.32
CA VAL A 110 -8.49 11.69 -1.74
C VAL A 110 -7.81 13.00 -1.37
N GLU A 111 -8.27 14.10 -1.95
CA GLU A 111 -7.84 15.46 -1.63
C GLU A 111 -8.84 16.08 -0.66
N ALA A 112 -8.40 16.38 0.56
CA ALA A 112 -9.22 16.95 1.62
C ALA A 112 -8.75 18.36 1.98
N THR A 113 -9.67 19.18 2.48
CA THR A 113 -9.40 20.55 2.87
C THR A 113 -9.64 20.71 4.37
N PHE A 114 -8.72 21.38 5.07
CA PHE A 114 -8.85 21.70 6.49
C PHE A 114 -10.21 22.35 6.82
N GLY A 115 -10.85 21.87 7.87
CA GLY A 115 -12.14 22.38 8.34
C GLY A 115 -13.34 22.00 7.46
N ARG A 116 -13.12 21.24 6.38
CA ARG A 116 -14.17 20.72 5.52
C ARG A 116 -14.26 19.20 5.72
N ALA A 117 -15.39 18.75 6.24
CA ALA A 117 -15.57 17.32 6.50
C ALA A 117 -15.58 16.50 5.20
N VAL A 118 -15.04 15.30 5.28
CA VAL A 118 -15.17 14.26 4.24
C VAL A 118 -16.00 13.14 4.81
N ARG A 119 -17.11 12.79 4.13
CA ARG A 119 -17.95 11.65 4.47
C ARG A 119 -17.81 10.58 3.40
N VAL A 120 -17.41 9.38 3.80
CA VAL A 120 -17.19 8.26 2.88
C VAL A 120 -18.10 7.11 3.22
N THR A 121 -18.89 6.66 2.25
CA THR A 121 -19.52 5.34 2.29
C THR A 121 -18.55 4.33 1.67
N TRP A 122 -17.96 3.49 2.52
CA TRP A 122 -17.07 2.40 2.11
C TRP A 122 -17.90 1.16 1.80
N VAL A 123 -17.79 0.61 0.59
CA VAL A 123 -18.63 -0.49 0.12
C VAL A 123 -17.77 -1.71 -0.23
N ASN A 124 -18.05 -2.84 0.38
CA ASN A 124 -17.44 -4.11 0.01
C ASN A 124 -18.13 -4.68 -1.24
N GLN A 125 -17.49 -4.53 -2.40
CA GLN A 125 -17.96 -5.03 -3.70
C GLN A 125 -17.09 -6.20 -4.20
N LEU A 126 -16.52 -7.01 -3.29
CA LEU A 126 -15.81 -8.24 -3.64
C LEU A 126 -16.83 -9.36 -3.97
N ILE A 127 -17.55 -9.14 -5.04
CA ILE A 127 -18.55 -10.05 -5.60
C ILE A 127 -18.30 -10.27 -7.09
N ASP A 128 -18.70 -11.42 -7.57
CA ASP A 128 -18.67 -11.73 -9.01
C ASP A 128 -19.89 -11.12 -9.74
N ARG A 129 -19.95 -11.34 -11.07
CA ARG A 129 -21.05 -10.87 -11.92
C ARG A 129 -22.42 -11.51 -11.59
N HIS A 130 -22.44 -12.59 -10.84
CA HIS A 130 -23.64 -13.30 -10.42
C HIS A 130 -24.11 -12.90 -9.02
N GLY A 131 -23.35 -12.01 -8.35
CA GLY A 131 -23.61 -11.57 -6.98
C GLY A 131 -23.11 -12.54 -5.92
N ASN A 132 -22.24 -13.49 -6.26
CA ASN A 132 -21.59 -14.37 -5.32
C ASN A 132 -20.31 -13.72 -4.78
N HIS A 133 -19.92 -14.10 -3.55
CA HIS A 133 -18.69 -13.60 -2.97
C HIS A 133 -17.46 -14.07 -3.75
N LEU A 134 -16.43 -13.24 -3.77
CA LEU A 134 -15.11 -13.61 -4.24
C LEU A 134 -14.27 -14.08 -3.04
N PRO A 135 -13.53 -15.20 -3.16
CA PRO A 135 -12.57 -15.61 -2.15
C PRO A 135 -11.36 -14.67 -2.15
N HIS A 136 -10.55 -14.72 -1.09
CA HIS A 136 -9.33 -13.96 -1.01
C HIS A 136 -8.34 -14.37 -2.12
N LEU A 137 -7.61 -13.39 -2.70
CA LEU A 137 -6.57 -13.64 -3.73
C LEU A 137 -5.37 -14.39 -3.17
N LEU A 138 -5.16 -14.33 -1.85
CA LEU A 138 -4.01 -14.85 -1.13
C LEU A 138 -4.45 -15.89 -0.09
N PRO A 139 -3.56 -16.79 0.35
CA PRO A 139 -3.89 -17.77 1.37
C PRO A 139 -4.16 -17.09 2.72
N VAL A 140 -5.40 -17.18 3.21
CA VAL A 140 -5.80 -16.69 4.53
C VAL A 140 -5.65 -17.80 5.55
N ASP A 141 -4.90 -17.53 6.62
CA ASP A 141 -4.71 -18.45 7.73
C ASP A 141 -5.88 -18.35 8.73
N PRO A 142 -6.75 -19.36 8.84
CA PRO A 142 -7.86 -19.34 9.76
C PRO A 142 -7.46 -19.67 11.22
N THR A 143 -6.19 -19.97 11.50
CA THR A 143 -5.72 -20.35 12.85
C THR A 143 -5.33 -19.16 13.71
N LEU A 144 -5.31 -17.95 13.15
CA LEU A 144 -5.03 -16.70 13.85
C LEU A 144 -6.23 -16.19 14.64
N HIS A 145 -6.01 -15.20 15.49
CA HIS A 145 -7.06 -14.29 15.97
C HIS A 145 -7.40 -13.33 14.82
N TRP A 146 -8.59 -13.45 14.26
CA TRP A 146 -8.94 -12.76 13.02
C TRP A 146 -10.43 -12.51 12.86
N ALA A 147 -10.79 -11.68 11.89
CA ALA A 147 -12.15 -11.46 11.40
C ALA A 147 -12.67 -12.76 10.80
N ASN A 148 -13.33 -13.57 11.62
CA ASN A 148 -13.69 -14.96 11.35
C ASN A 148 -15.20 -15.12 11.03
N PRO A 149 -15.64 -14.92 9.78
CA PRO A 149 -17.06 -15.02 9.43
C PRO A 149 -17.64 -16.41 9.73
N GLN A 150 -16.91 -17.48 9.44
CA GLN A 150 -17.37 -18.86 9.65
C GLN A 150 -17.56 -19.25 11.13
N GLY A 151 -17.02 -18.46 12.06
CA GLY A 151 -17.23 -18.63 13.49
C GLY A 151 -18.66 -18.26 13.95
N GLY A 152 -19.48 -17.69 13.08
CA GLY A 152 -20.80 -17.18 13.40
C GLY A 152 -20.75 -16.00 14.38
N VAL A 153 -21.89 -15.50 14.79
CA VAL A 153 -22.01 -14.28 15.61
C VAL A 153 -21.24 -14.36 16.92
N SER A 154 -21.18 -15.53 17.56
CA SER A 154 -20.54 -15.71 18.88
C SER A 154 -19.01 -15.84 18.82
N ARG A 155 -18.41 -16.14 17.66
CA ARG A 155 -16.98 -16.39 17.49
C ARG A 155 -16.35 -15.60 16.33
N ARG A 156 -17.00 -14.57 15.87
CA ARG A 156 -16.62 -13.81 14.69
C ARG A 156 -15.27 -13.07 14.80
N ASP A 157 -14.83 -12.76 16.04
CA ASP A 157 -13.55 -12.06 16.27
C ASP A 157 -12.74 -12.88 17.29
N THR A 158 -12.53 -14.16 16.99
CA THR A 158 -11.81 -15.06 17.89
C THR A 158 -10.78 -15.87 17.13
N ARG A 159 -9.83 -16.43 17.87
CA ARG A 159 -8.93 -17.47 17.37
C ARG A 159 -9.68 -18.83 17.37
N PRO A 160 -9.95 -19.42 16.21
CA PRO A 160 -10.56 -20.74 16.15
C PRO A 160 -9.62 -21.83 16.68
N ALA A 161 -10.20 -22.90 17.22
CA ALA A 161 -9.47 -24.11 17.59
C ALA A 161 -9.69 -25.18 16.52
N PHE A 162 -8.60 -25.84 16.10
CA PHE A 162 -8.61 -26.93 15.15
C PHE A 162 -7.92 -28.15 15.76
N SER A 163 -8.35 -29.35 15.37
CA SER A 163 -7.71 -30.61 15.77
C SER A 163 -6.57 -31.04 14.83
N SER A 164 -6.49 -30.42 13.66
CA SER A 164 -5.46 -30.65 12.63
C SER A 164 -5.23 -29.37 11.85
N THR A 165 -4.20 -29.32 11.02
CA THR A 165 -3.92 -28.17 10.13
C THR A 165 -5.10 -27.96 9.18
N PRO A 166 -5.81 -26.82 9.26
CA PRO A 166 -6.87 -26.48 8.32
C PRO A 166 -6.29 -26.07 6.98
N GLY A 167 -7.08 -26.14 5.92
CA GLY A 167 -6.81 -25.44 4.68
C GLY A 167 -6.96 -23.92 4.83
N PRO A 168 -6.51 -23.14 3.84
CA PRO A 168 -6.74 -21.70 3.82
C PRO A 168 -8.24 -21.41 3.75
N TYR A 169 -8.64 -20.26 4.34
CA TYR A 169 -10.02 -19.81 4.25
C TYR A 169 -10.37 -19.35 2.82
N THR A 170 -11.51 -19.78 2.33
CA THR A 170 -12.00 -19.51 0.96
C THR A 170 -13.36 -18.83 0.91
N GLY A 171 -13.88 -18.40 2.05
CA GLY A 171 -15.17 -17.71 2.15
C GLY A 171 -15.10 -16.23 1.77
N PRO A 172 -16.20 -15.47 2.01
CA PRO A 172 -16.28 -14.04 1.72
C PRO A 172 -15.26 -13.24 2.53
N VAL A 173 -14.70 -12.20 1.92
CA VAL A 173 -13.62 -11.41 2.51
C VAL A 173 -14.17 -10.31 3.41
N PRO A 174 -13.82 -10.29 4.71
CA PRO A 174 -14.11 -9.16 5.58
C PRO A 174 -13.21 -7.98 5.26
N ILE A 175 -13.78 -6.77 5.23
CA ILE A 175 -13.03 -5.51 5.12
C ILE A 175 -13.52 -4.51 6.16
N VAL A 176 -12.64 -3.57 6.51
CA VAL A 176 -12.97 -2.29 7.13
C VAL A 176 -11.87 -1.30 6.77
N THR A 177 -12.21 -0.11 6.29
CA THR A 177 -11.20 0.86 5.88
C THR A 177 -10.81 1.77 7.05
N HIS A 178 -9.52 1.97 7.27
CA HIS A 178 -8.94 2.87 8.26
C HIS A 178 -8.27 4.07 7.57
N LEU A 179 -8.49 5.28 8.08
CA LEU A 179 -7.74 6.47 7.69
C LEU A 179 -6.54 6.64 8.63
N HIS A 180 -5.39 6.21 8.16
CA HIS A 180 -4.14 6.21 8.91
C HIS A 180 -3.53 7.63 8.94
N GLY A 181 -3.42 8.18 10.13
CA GLY A 181 -2.92 9.53 10.39
C GLY A 181 -4.03 10.60 10.51
N GLY A 182 -5.29 10.22 10.47
CA GLY A 182 -6.42 11.11 10.78
C GLY A 182 -6.72 11.16 12.28
N HIS A 183 -7.25 12.30 12.76
CA HIS A 183 -7.79 12.43 14.11
C HIS A 183 -9.29 12.10 14.08
N ASN A 184 -9.60 10.82 14.08
CA ASN A 184 -10.96 10.33 13.89
C ASN A 184 -11.62 9.93 15.20
N THR A 185 -12.95 9.98 15.24
CA THR A 185 -13.74 9.33 16.28
C THR A 185 -13.76 7.81 16.05
N GLN A 186 -13.94 7.04 17.12
CA GLN A 186 -13.82 5.56 17.08
C GLN A 186 -14.75 4.89 16.05
N GLU A 187 -15.96 5.41 15.84
CA GLU A 187 -16.94 4.90 14.89
C GLU A 187 -16.56 5.16 13.43
N SER A 188 -15.63 6.10 13.18
CA SER A 188 -15.15 6.48 11.86
C SER A 188 -13.69 6.13 11.61
N ASP A 189 -13.02 5.45 12.57
CA ASP A 189 -11.59 5.17 12.51
C ASP A 189 -11.25 3.89 11.72
N GLY A 190 -12.24 3.03 11.45
CA GLY A 190 -11.99 1.72 10.83
C GLY A 190 -11.48 0.70 11.83
N TYR A 191 -12.18 0.57 12.95
CA TYR A 191 -11.82 -0.36 14.01
C TYR A 191 -11.78 -1.81 13.52
N PRO A 192 -10.74 -2.60 13.84
CA PRO A 192 -10.51 -3.93 13.25
C PRO A 192 -11.69 -4.90 13.38
N GLU A 193 -12.39 -4.89 14.53
CA GLU A 193 -13.55 -5.72 14.81
C GLU A 193 -14.87 -5.11 14.33
N ALA A 194 -14.83 -4.00 13.58
CA ALA A 194 -16.00 -3.44 12.89
C ALA A 194 -16.06 -3.81 11.40
N TRP A 195 -15.41 -4.92 11.04
CA TRP A 195 -15.40 -5.43 9.66
C TRP A 195 -16.79 -5.82 9.17
N TYR A 196 -16.95 -5.86 7.85
CA TYR A 196 -18.19 -6.29 7.19
C TYR A 196 -17.90 -7.05 5.90
N LEU A 197 -18.78 -8.01 5.60
CA LEU A 197 -18.74 -8.81 4.39
C LEU A 197 -19.41 -8.09 3.22
N PRO A 198 -19.15 -8.50 1.98
CA PRO A 198 -19.90 -8.00 0.82
C PRO A 198 -21.37 -8.44 0.90
N ARG A 199 -22.24 -7.68 0.26
CA ARG A 199 -23.64 -8.09 0.07
C ARG A 199 -23.71 -9.15 -1.04
N ALA A 200 -23.30 -10.39 -0.72
CA ALA A 200 -23.34 -11.53 -1.63
C ALA A 200 -24.51 -12.45 -1.32
N SER A 201 -24.98 -13.14 -2.38
CA SER A 201 -26.18 -14.02 -2.32
C SER A 201 -25.88 -15.41 -1.78
N ASP A 202 -24.62 -15.84 -1.81
CA ASP A 202 -24.14 -17.19 -1.51
C ASP A 202 -23.42 -17.31 -0.16
N ILE A 203 -23.48 -16.28 0.69
CA ILE A 203 -22.88 -16.35 2.04
C ILE A 203 -23.70 -17.33 2.87
N PRO A 204 -23.08 -18.39 3.47
CA PRO A 204 -23.79 -19.36 4.27
C PRO A 204 -24.53 -18.74 5.47
N ASP A 205 -25.69 -19.23 5.80
CA ASP A 205 -26.56 -18.68 6.86
C ASP A 205 -25.88 -18.65 8.25
N GLY A 206 -25.00 -19.60 8.54
CA GLY A 206 -24.26 -19.65 9.81
C GLY A 206 -23.12 -18.64 9.94
N TYR A 207 -22.78 -17.91 8.89
CA TYR A 207 -21.66 -16.96 8.92
C TYR A 207 -22.06 -15.64 9.59
N ALA A 208 -21.17 -15.07 10.39
CA ALA A 208 -21.27 -13.67 10.79
C ALA A 208 -21.05 -12.77 9.57
N ARG A 209 -21.91 -11.78 9.38
CA ARG A 209 -21.81 -10.82 8.26
C ARG A 209 -21.05 -9.57 8.63
N VAL A 210 -20.89 -9.32 9.94
CA VAL A 210 -20.23 -8.13 10.49
C VAL A 210 -19.46 -8.49 11.76
N GLY A 211 -18.44 -7.73 12.09
CA GLY A 211 -17.62 -7.83 13.28
C GLY A 211 -18.38 -7.39 14.55
N SER A 212 -17.79 -7.65 15.73
CA SER A 212 -18.47 -7.45 17.03
C SER A 212 -18.76 -5.99 17.35
N PHE A 213 -17.99 -5.03 16.79
CA PHE A 213 -18.18 -3.60 17.02
C PHE A 213 -19.00 -2.89 15.92
N TYR A 214 -19.29 -3.56 14.82
CA TYR A 214 -19.98 -2.94 13.68
C TYR A 214 -21.32 -2.30 14.06
N GLU A 215 -22.23 -3.07 14.69
CA GLU A 215 -23.57 -2.57 15.05
C GLU A 215 -23.51 -1.44 16.08
N ARG A 216 -22.54 -1.48 17.00
CA ARG A 216 -22.32 -0.42 17.98
C ARG A 216 -21.91 0.89 17.29
N PHE A 217 -20.93 0.84 16.41
CA PHE A 217 -20.44 2.03 15.71
C PHE A 217 -21.46 2.55 14.70
N LYS A 218 -22.16 1.66 14.01
CA LYS A 218 -23.30 2.02 13.19
C LYS A 218 -24.33 2.84 13.97
N ALA A 219 -24.76 2.35 15.13
CA ALA A 219 -25.75 3.06 15.96
C ALA A 219 -25.24 4.43 16.44
N ILE A 220 -23.96 4.55 16.84
CA ILE A 220 -23.35 5.82 17.23
C ILE A 220 -23.38 6.79 16.04
N PHE A 221 -22.93 6.34 14.88
CA PHE A 221 -22.84 7.16 13.66
C PHE A 221 -24.21 7.60 13.17
N GLU A 222 -25.19 6.71 13.10
CA GLU A 222 -26.55 7.00 12.67
C GLU A 222 -27.24 8.02 13.58
N ASN A 223 -27.05 7.90 14.90
CA ASN A 223 -27.58 8.87 15.86
C ASN A 223 -26.92 10.26 15.75
N GLN A 224 -25.65 10.32 15.37
CA GLN A 224 -24.89 11.57 15.28
C GLN A 224 -25.12 12.31 13.97
N PHE A 225 -25.28 11.57 12.87
CA PHE A 225 -25.23 12.13 11.50
C PHE A 225 -26.50 11.88 10.67
N ASP A 226 -27.55 11.28 11.24
CA ASP A 226 -28.79 10.91 10.52
C ASP A 226 -28.49 10.21 9.18
N SER A 227 -27.61 9.20 9.23
CA SER A 227 -27.08 8.51 8.05
C SER A 227 -27.10 7.00 8.28
N VAL A 228 -27.71 6.26 7.38
CA VAL A 228 -27.90 4.81 7.49
C VAL A 228 -26.72 4.05 6.88
N TRP A 229 -26.23 3.03 7.57
CA TRP A 229 -25.28 2.07 7.03
C TRP A 229 -26.02 0.91 6.36
N GLU A 230 -25.82 0.77 5.06
CA GLU A 230 -26.40 -0.34 4.31
C GLU A 230 -25.61 -1.64 4.51
N PRO A 231 -26.24 -2.83 4.37
CA PRO A 231 -25.52 -4.10 4.40
C PRO A 231 -24.37 -4.14 3.38
N GLY A 232 -23.19 -4.55 3.83
CA GLY A 232 -21.98 -4.56 3.00
C GLY A 232 -21.28 -3.20 2.88
N ALA A 233 -21.64 -2.25 3.72
CA ALA A 233 -21.03 -0.92 3.74
C ALA A 233 -20.88 -0.38 5.17
N ALA A 234 -20.00 0.60 5.33
CA ALA A 234 -19.88 1.44 6.52
C ALA A 234 -19.73 2.90 6.09
N VAL A 235 -20.27 3.83 6.87
CA VAL A 235 -20.15 5.27 6.59
C VAL A 235 -19.30 5.92 7.65
N PHE A 236 -18.22 6.58 7.24
CA PHE A 236 -17.30 7.28 8.13
C PHE A 236 -17.27 8.77 7.81
N GLN A 237 -17.00 9.59 8.81
CA GLN A 237 -16.81 11.02 8.61
C GLN A 237 -15.52 11.49 9.25
N TYR A 238 -14.71 12.17 8.45
CA TYR A 238 -13.44 12.76 8.83
C TYR A 238 -13.60 14.27 8.93
N ALA A 239 -13.34 14.83 10.12
CA ALA A 239 -13.56 16.27 10.39
C ALA A 239 -12.48 17.15 9.75
N ASN A 240 -11.31 16.61 9.45
CA ASN A 240 -10.19 17.33 8.83
C ASN A 240 -9.78 18.60 9.59
N GLN A 241 -9.63 18.48 10.91
CA GLN A 241 -9.23 19.58 11.80
C GLN A 241 -7.78 19.48 12.25
N GLU A 242 -7.09 18.41 11.86
CA GLU A 242 -5.66 18.20 12.09
C GLU A 242 -4.80 19.03 11.14
N ARG A 243 -3.49 18.99 11.36
CA ARG A 243 -2.51 19.69 10.52
C ARG A 243 -2.51 19.16 9.09
N ALA A 244 -2.22 20.06 8.12
CA ALA A 244 -1.95 19.66 6.74
C ALA A 244 -0.86 18.59 6.68
N ALA A 245 -1.18 17.42 6.12
CA ALA A 245 -0.32 16.24 6.18
C ALA A 245 -0.57 15.27 5.02
N THR A 246 0.34 14.31 4.89
CA THR A 246 0.18 13.13 4.04
C THR A 246 -0.35 11.99 4.90
N SER A 247 -1.65 11.73 4.82
CA SER A 247 -2.30 10.54 5.37
C SER A 247 -2.55 9.52 4.26
N TRP A 248 -3.00 8.34 4.64
CA TRP A 248 -3.40 7.30 3.68
C TRP A 248 -4.52 6.45 4.27
N PHE A 249 -5.25 5.77 3.42
CA PHE A 249 -6.29 4.83 3.86
C PHE A 249 -5.98 3.43 3.35
N HIS A 250 -6.33 2.47 4.17
CA HIS A 250 -6.09 1.06 3.88
C HIS A 250 -7.09 0.16 4.62
N ASP A 251 -7.15 -1.11 4.24
CA ASP A 251 -7.93 -2.09 4.99
C ASP A 251 -7.33 -2.34 6.39
N HIS A 252 -8.20 -2.54 7.38
CA HIS A 252 -7.79 -2.79 8.77
C HIS A 252 -8.55 -3.96 9.41
N ALA A 253 -9.16 -4.85 8.62
CA ALA A 253 -9.90 -5.99 9.14
C ALA A 253 -9.01 -6.92 9.98
N LEU A 254 -9.50 -7.29 11.17
CA LEU A 254 -8.76 -8.03 12.19
C LEU A 254 -8.03 -9.25 11.64
N GLY A 255 -6.71 -9.33 11.83
CA GLY A 255 -5.88 -10.46 11.48
C GLY A 255 -5.63 -10.68 9.98
N VAL A 256 -6.32 -9.95 9.08
CA VAL A 256 -6.15 -10.06 7.62
C VAL A 256 -5.68 -8.78 6.95
N THR A 257 -5.50 -7.68 7.69
CA THR A 257 -5.01 -6.38 7.18
C THR A 257 -3.81 -6.55 6.25
N ARG A 258 -2.78 -7.31 6.67
CA ARG A 258 -1.55 -7.54 5.88
C ARG A 258 -1.84 -8.15 4.51
N LEU A 259 -2.84 -9.03 4.42
CA LEU A 259 -3.21 -9.69 3.16
C LEU A 259 -4.10 -8.76 2.30
N ASN A 260 -5.07 -8.08 2.90
CA ASN A 260 -5.96 -7.15 2.21
C ASN A 260 -5.16 -5.97 1.61
N VAL A 261 -4.20 -5.42 2.36
CA VAL A 261 -3.29 -4.37 1.86
C VAL A 261 -2.35 -4.91 0.78
N TYR A 262 -1.83 -6.13 0.96
CA TYR A 262 -0.99 -6.77 -0.06
C TYR A 262 -1.76 -7.03 -1.36
N ALA A 263 -3.04 -7.38 -1.27
CA ALA A 263 -3.92 -7.56 -2.43
C ALA A 263 -4.21 -6.25 -3.18
N GLY A 264 -3.98 -5.08 -2.53
CA GLY A 264 -4.04 -3.78 -3.21
C GLY A 264 -4.83 -2.67 -2.49
N LEU A 265 -5.37 -2.93 -1.29
CA LEU A 265 -6.24 -1.97 -0.60
C LEU A 265 -5.45 -0.87 0.13
N ALA A 266 -4.97 0.11 -0.63
CA ALA A 266 -4.27 1.31 -0.15
C ALA A 266 -4.49 2.51 -1.08
N GLY A 267 -4.54 3.73 -0.50
CA GLY A 267 -4.63 4.97 -1.24
C GLY A 267 -4.22 6.17 -0.39
N PHE A 268 -3.77 7.25 -1.03
CA PHE A 268 -3.41 8.48 -0.34
C PHE A 268 -4.64 9.30 0.06
N TYR A 269 -4.52 9.96 1.22
CA TYR A 269 -5.42 10.98 1.69
C TYR A 269 -4.59 12.22 2.05
N LEU A 270 -4.69 13.29 1.24
CA LEU A 270 -3.90 14.49 1.41
C LEU A 270 -4.75 15.59 2.02
N LEU A 271 -4.43 15.98 3.24
CA LEU A 271 -5.07 17.11 3.92
C LEU A 271 -4.29 18.37 3.63
N ARG A 272 -5.01 19.38 3.09
CA ARG A 272 -4.46 20.67 2.69
C ARG A 272 -5.14 21.83 3.40
N GLY A 273 -4.43 22.95 3.47
CA GLY A 273 -4.94 24.20 4.04
C GLY A 273 -4.87 24.24 5.56
N GLY A 274 -5.55 25.24 6.11
CA GLY A 274 -5.51 25.52 7.55
C GLY A 274 -4.26 26.29 8.00
N PRO A 275 -4.17 26.60 9.30
CA PRO A 275 -3.10 27.45 9.83
C PRO A 275 -1.70 26.79 9.82
N SER A 276 -1.64 25.49 9.60
CA SER A 276 -0.38 24.74 9.56
C SER A 276 0.11 24.45 8.13
N ASP A 277 -0.64 24.83 7.10
CA ASP A 277 -0.21 24.67 5.71
C ASP A 277 0.59 25.88 5.25
N LEU A 278 1.37 25.69 4.19
CA LEU A 278 2.13 26.77 3.55
C LEU A 278 1.27 27.42 2.44
N PRO A 279 1.44 28.71 2.19
CA PRO A 279 0.76 29.38 1.10
C PRO A 279 1.05 28.74 -0.27
N ASP A 280 0.09 28.85 -1.18
CA ASP A 280 0.26 28.38 -2.55
C ASP A 280 1.51 28.98 -3.21
N GLY A 281 2.24 28.14 -3.94
CA GLY A 281 3.45 28.53 -4.67
C GLY A 281 4.74 28.53 -3.83
N VAL A 282 4.70 28.30 -2.53
CA VAL A 282 5.90 28.14 -1.68
C VAL A 282 6.58 26.81 -1.96
N LEU A 283 5.80 25.73 -2.09
CA LEU A 283 6.29 24.40 -2.41
C LEU A 283 6.15 24.08 -3.89
N PRO A 284 6.95 23.13 -4.41
CA PRO A 284 6.80 22.67 -5.79
C PRO A 284 5.39 22.16 -6.09
N GLY A 285 4.85 22.55 -7.23
CA GLY A 285 3.54 22.17 -7.74
C GLY A 285 3.43 22.52 -9.22
N PRO A 286 2.35 22.17 -9.91
CA PRO A 286 1.09 21.67 -9.35
C PRO A 286 1.12 20.22 -8.93
N ALA A 287 0.24 19.88 -7.99
CA ALA A 287 -0.21 18.52 -7.71
C ALA A 287 -1.26 18.07 -8.74
N PRO A 288 -1.56 16.74 -8.83
CA PRO A 288 -2.70 16.25 -9.58
C PRO A 288 -4.01 16.91 -9.14
N LYS A 289 -4.88 17.21 -10.10
CA LYS A 289 -6.21 17.76 -9.83
C LYS A 289 -7.29 16.92 -10.47
N LEU A 290 -8.48 16.95 -9.90
CA LEU A 290 -9.64 16.27 -10.48
C LEU A 290 -9.90 16.79 -11.91
N GLY A 291 -10.03 15.84 -12.86
CA GLY A 291 -10.24 16.16 -14.28
C GLY A 291 -8.98 16.49 -15.08
N ASP A 292 -7.80 16.38 -14.49
CA ASP A 292 -6.57 16.53 -15.24
C ASP A 292 -6.47 15.47 -16.35
N PRO A 293 -5.96 15.84 -17.53
CA PRO A 293 -5.75 14.89 -18.61
C PRO A 293 -4.63 13.91 -18.23
N PRO A 294 -4.67 12.67 -18.73
CA PRO A 294 -3.58 11.73 -18.59
C PRO A 294 -2.25 12.31 -19.09
N GLY A 295 -1.16 12.07 -18.35
CA GLY A 295 0.18 12.54 -18.71
C GLY A 295 0.46 14.02 -18.40
N LYS A 296 -0.43 14.71 -17.67
CA LYS A 296 -0.13 16.06 -17.17
C LYS A 296 1.07 16.03 -16.24
N HIS A 297 2.04 16.93 -16.49
CA HIS A 297 3.19 17.07 -15.61
C HIS A 297 2.78 17.65 -14.25
N CYS A 298 3.15 16.92 -13.20
CA CYS A 298 2.98 17.32 -11.81
C CYS A 298 4.35 17.41 -11.15
N TYR A 299 4.52 18.36 -10.25
CA TYR A 299 5.77 18.58 -9.52
C TYR A 299 5.59 18.35 -8.01
N GLU A 300 4.38 18.04 -7.60
CA GLU A 300 4.04 17.40 -6.33
C GLU A 300 3.42 16.04 -6.65
N ILE A 301 4.06 14.96 -6.20
CA ILE A 301 3.72 13.58 -6.59
C ILE A 301 3.64 12.71 -5.35
N PRO A 302 2.48 12.08 -5.06
CA PRO A 302 2.40 11.02 -4.07
C PRO A 302 3.06 9.75 -4.62
N VAL A 303 3.91 9.11 -3.78
CA VAL A 303 4.74 7.97 -4.18
C VAL A 303 4.63 6.87 -3.12
N VAL A 304 3.80 5.87 -3.35
CA VAL A 304 3.77 4.68 -2.49
C VAL A 304 4.73 3.63 -3.02
N ILE A 305 5.64 3.20 -2.15
CA ILE A 305 6.59 2.12 -2.42
C ILE A 305 6.11 0.88 -1.69
N GLN A 306 5.97 -0.22 -2.42
CA GLN A 306 5.48 -1.49 -1.91
C GLN A 306 6.35 -2.62 -2.44
N ASP A 307 6.47 -3.70 -1.69
CA ASP A 307 7.10 -4.91 -2.18
C ASP A 307 6.05 -5.97 -2.51
N ARG A 308 6.21 -6.66 -3.63
CA ARG A 308 5.35 -7.74 -4.10
C ARG A 308 6.18 -8.88 -4.65
N SER A 309 5.67 -10.09 -4.54
CA SER A 309 6.14 -11.24 -5.32
C SER A 309 5.03 -11.68 -6.26
N PHE A 310 5.41 -12.17 -7.41
CA PHE A 310 4.48 -12.62 -8.45
C PHE A 310 4.73 -14.09 -8.75
N SER A 311 3.67 -14.79 -9.14
CA SER A 311 3.79 -16.09 -9.78
C SER A 311 4.13 -15.92 -11.27
N THR A 312 4.56 -16.99 -11.91
CA THR A 312 4.95 -16.97 -13.35
C THR A 312 3.78 -16.61 -14.28
N ASP A 313 2.54 -16.77 -13.82
CA ASP A 313 1.31 -16.37 -14.53
C ASP A 313 0.90 -14.90 -14.28
N GLY A 314 1.70 -14.15 -13.51
CA GLY A 314 1.46 -12.76 -13.15
C GLY A 314 0.54 -12.56 -11.94
N SER A 315 0.02 -13.61 -11.32
CA SER A 315 -0.74 -13.49 -10.08
C SER A 315 0.15 -13.08 -8.91
N LEU A 316 -0.45 -12.45 -7.88
CA LEU A 316 0.26 -12.16 -6.63
C LEU A 316 0.65 -13.46 -5.94
N PHE A 317 1.88 -13.51 -5.43
CA PHE A 317 2.37 -14.62 -4.61
C PHE A 317 2.49 -14.18 -3.15
N TYR A 318 2.05 -15.04 -2.25
CA TYR A 318 2.25 -14.92 -0.80
C TYR A 318 2.53 -16.31 -0.22
N PRO A 319 3.46 -16.45 0.76
CA PRO A 319 3.79 -17.76 1.34
C PRO A 319 2.59 -18.39 2.05
N THR A 320 2.50 -19.72 1.94
CA THR A 320 1.43 -20.52 2.55
C THR A 320 1.87 -21.19 3.85
N SER A 321 3.11 -20.99 4.29
CA SER A 321 3.64 -21.59 5.51
C SER A 321 4.80 -20.78 6.10
N ARG A 322 5.09 -21.02 7.37
CA ARG A 322 6.24 -20.45 8.09
C ARG A 322 7.58 -20.94 7.59
N ALA A 323 7.61 -22.03 6.82
CA ALA A 323 8.87 -22.57 6.30
C ALA A 323 9.72 -21.54 5.55
N SER A 324 9.08 -20.51 4.98
CA SER A 324 9.75 -19.42 4.27
C SER A 324 10.39 -18.38 5.21
N PHE A 325 9.97 -18.34 6.46
CA PHE A 325 10.46 -17.36 7.44
C PHE A 325 11.44 -17.98 8.44
N ASP A 326 11.03 -19.01 9.16
CA ASP A 326 11.79 -19.62 10.25
C ASP A 326 12.05 -21.13 10.06
N HIS A 327 11.83 -21.62 8.84
CA HIS A 327 12.01 -23.05 8.48
C HIS A 327 11.11 -24.03 9.23
N PHE A 328 10.10 -23.54 9.95
CA PHE A 328 9.14 -24.38 10.63
C PHE A 328 8.22 -25.09 9.62
N THR A 329 8.36 -26.40 9.51
CA THR A 329 7.59 -27.26 8.61
C THR A 329 6.66 -28.21 9.36
N GLY A 330 6.61 -28.09 10.67
CA GLY A 330 5.83 -28.98 11.52
C GLY A 330 4.32 -28.84 11.32
N PRO A 331 3.56 -29.82 11.84
CA PRO A 331 2.10 -29.74 11.81
C PRO A 331 1.59 -28.62 12.72
N TYR A 332 0.35 -28.19 12.49
CA TYR A 332 -0.38 -27.36 13.44
C TYR A 332 -0.53 -28.10 14.77
N ILE A 333 -0.16 -27.44 15.86
CA ILE A 333 -0.28 -27.96 17.22
C ILE A 333 -1.46 -27.23 17.91
N PRO A 334 -2.56 -27.94 18.25
CA PRO A 334 -3.68 -27.35 18.96
C PRO A 334 -3.22 -26.69 20.27
N GLY A 335 -3.73 -25.48 20.53
CA GLY A 335 -3.38 -24.71 21.73
C GLY A 335 -2.01 -24.04 21.71
N SER A 336 -1.19 -24.25 20.66
CA SER A 336 0.02 -23.47 20.41
C SER A 336 -0.33 -22.14 19.73
N ASP A 337 0.47 -21.12 19.96
CA ASP A 337 0.44 -19.85 19.22
C ASP A 337 1.19 -19.92 17.90
N ILE A 338 1.89 -21.02 17.62
CA ILE A 338 2.56 -21.28 16.35
C ILE A 338 1.56 -21.77 15.32
N SER A 339 1.39 -21.01 14.23
CA SER A 339 0.59 -21.40 13.08
C SER A 339 1.49 -21.84 11.92
N PRO A 340 1.26 -23.02 11.28
CA PRO A 340 2.06 -23.48 10.15
C PRO A 340 1.79 -22.71 8.84
N ILE A 341 0.68 -21.98 8.78
CA ILE A 341 0.29 -21.20 7.58
C ILE A 341 0.79 -19.77 7.69
N TRP A 342 0.74 -19.19 8.90
CA TRP A 342 1.09 -17.79 9.12
C TRP A 342 2.59 -17.52 8.94
N ASN A 343 2.89 -16.46 8.23
CA ASN A 343 4.23 -15.94 8.05
C ASN A 343 4.30 -14.56 8.74
N PRO A 344 5.03 -14.42 9.86
CA PRO A 344 5.00 -13.19 10.66
C PRO A 344 5.52 -11.98 9.91
N GLU A 345 6.55 -12.17 9.07
CA GLU A 345 7.10 -11.14 8.19
C GLU A 345 7.36 -11.76 6.82
N PHE A 346 7.02 -11.01 5.78
CA PHE A 346 7.27 -11.41 4.41
C PHE A 346 7.95 -10.30 3.64
N PHE A 347 9.14 -10.59 3.13
CA PHE A 347 9.95 -9.69 2.32
C PHE A 347 9.84 -10.15 0.87
N SER A 348 9.02 -9.44 0.11
CA SER A 348 8.80 -9.75 -1.30
C SER A 348 10.00 -9.35 -2.16
N ASN A 349 10.14 -9.96 -3.33
CA ASN A 349 11.33 -9.86 -4.18
C ASN A 349 11.28 -8.77 -5.26
N THR A 350 10.16 -8.07 -5.41
CA THR A 350 9.93 -7.10 -6.49
C THR A 350 9.37 -5.80 -5.92
N MET A 351 10.05 -4.68 -6.18
CA MET A 351 9.56 -3.38 -5.76
C MET A 351 8.52 -2.86 -6.75
N VAL A 352 7.40 -2.41 -6.20
CA VAL A 352 6.27 -1.83 -6.92
C VAL A 352 6.04 -0.42 -6.42
N THR A 353 6.12 0.57 -7.32
CA THR A 353 5.88 1.96 -6.97
C THR A 353 4.68 2.46 -7.76
N ASN A 354 3.67 2.99 -7.05
CA ASN A 354 2.41 3.44 -7.64
C ASN A 354 1.82 2.41 -8.62
N GLY A 355 1.88 1.11 -8.26
CA GLY A 355 1.30 0.03 -9.05
C GLY A 355 2.09 -0.36 -10.31
N ARG A 356 3.39 -0.02 -10.37
CA ARG A 356 4.32 -0.41 -11.46
C ARG A 356 5.60 -0.98 -10.87
N THR A 357 6.12 -2.05 -11.49
CA THR A 357 7.42 -2.63 -11.09
C THR A 357 8.56 -1.73 -11.58
N TRP A 358 9.42 -1.31 -10.65
CA TRP A 358 10.61 -0.48 -10.93
C TRP A 358 10.40 0.59 -12.02
N PRO A 359 9.45 1.52 -11.83
CA PRO A 359 9.14 2.51 -12.85
C PRO A 359 10.23 3.57 -13.00
N ALA A 360 10.18 4.32 -14.09
CA ALA A 360 10.98 5.51 -14.33
C ALA A 360 10.10 6.76 -14.29
N LEU A 361 10.61 7.85 -13.74
CA LEU A 361 9.98 9.17 -13.78
C LEU A 361 10.86 10.12 -14.59
N SER A 362 10.33 10.70 -15.65
CA SER A 362 10.98 11.80 -16.36
C SER A 362 10.87 13.07 -15.52
N VAL A 363 12.01 13.70 -15.18
CA VAL A 363 12.06 14.92 -14.39
C VAL A 363 12.74 16.05 -15.16
N GLU A 364 12.23 17.26 -14.98
CA GLU A 364 12.85 18.49 -15.46
C GLU A 364 13.91 18.98 -14.47
N PRO A 365 14.89 19.82 -14.86
CA PRO A 365 15.90 20.39 -13.97
C PRO A 365 15.26 21.45 -13.05
N ARG A 366 14.48 21.02 -12.10
CA ARG A 366 13.75 21.83 -11.12
C ARG A 366 13.45 21.05 -9.84
N ARG A 367 12.82 21.69 -8.87
CA ARG A 367 12.39 21.07 -7.62
C ARG A 367 11.10 20.29 -7.79
N TYR A 368 11.08 19.09 -7.18
CA TYR A 368 9.90 18.24 -7.05
C TYR A 368 9.60 18.00 -5.59
N ARG A 369 8.32 17.99 -5.22
CA ARG A 369 7.84 17.53 -3.93
C ARG A 369 7.36 16.09 -4.08
N LEU A 370 8.01 15.17 -3.38
CA LEU A 370 7.64 13.76 -3.37
C LEU A 370 7.07 13.42 -2.00
N ARG A 371 5.84 12.89 -1.99
CA ARG A 371 5.17 12.45 -0.76
C ARG A 371 5.29 10.94 -0.67
N PHE A 372 6.34 10.48 -0.01
CA PHE A 372 6.60 9.05 0.14
C PHE A 372 5.70 8.42 1.18
N LEU A 373 5.24 7.20 0.86
CA LEU A 373 4.60 6.25 1.77
C LEU A 373 5.32 4.91 1.62
N ASN A 374 5.82 4.37 2.73
CA ASN A 374 6.25 2.99 2.78
C ASN A 374 5.02 2.08 2.96
N GLY A 375 4.52 1.50 1.88
CA GLY A 375 3.40 0.54 1.88
C GLY A 375 3.86 -0.91 1.79
N CYS A 376 5.11 -1.23 2.13
CA CYS A 376 5.62 -2.60 2.16
C CYS A 376 4.97 -3.41 3.29
N ASN A 377 5.04 -4.74 3.14
CA ASN A 377 4.48 -5.66 4.15
C ASN A 377 5.24 -5.59 5.48
N ALA A 378 6.57 -5.82 5.43
CA ALA A 378 7.43 -5.82 6.62
C ALA A 378 8.74 -5.04 6.39
N ARG A 379 9.01 -4.62 5.17
CA ARG A 379 10.28 -4.03 4.76
C ARG A 379 10.42 -2.59 5.20
N PHE A 380 11.52 -2.30 5.95
CA PHE A 380 12.02 -0.94 6.12
C PHE A 380 12.71 -0.47 4.83
N LEU A 381 12.57 0.80 4.52
CA LEU A 381 13.24 1.41 3.38
C LEU A 381 14.31 2.40 3.86
N ILE A 382 15.51 2.26 3.31
CA ILE A 382 16.60 3.24 3.45
C ILE A 382 16.89 3.77 2.04
N LEU A 383 16.24 4.88 1.70
CA LEU A 383 16.25 5.41 0.34
C LEU A 383 17.43 6.37 0.12
N LYS A 384 18.08 6.25 -1.04
CA LYS A 384 19.14 7.18 -1.51
C LYS A 384 18.99 7.44 -3.00
N ILE A 385 19.43 8.59 -3.47
CA ILE A 385 19.50 8.94 -4.90
C ILE A 385 20.96 8.84 -5.34
N VAL A 386 21.25 7.97 -6.30
CA VAL A 386 22.59 7.66 -6.79
C VAL A 386 22.64 7.68 -8.33
N THR A 387 23.84 7.71 -8.93
CA THR A 387 24.04 7.57 -10.37
C THR A 387 24.30 6.13 -10.82
N ASP A 388 24.74 5.26 -9.92
CA ASP A 388 24.96 3.84 -10.18
C ASP A 388 24.17 2.98 -9.22
N PRO A 389 23.12 2.26 -9.65
CA PRO A 389 22.31 1.42 -8.78
C PRO A 389 23.09 0.19 -8.27
N MET A 390 24.24 -0.14 -8.87
CA MET A 390 25.10 -1.26 -8.50
C MET A 390 26.31 -0.82 -7.68
N ALA A 391 26.41 0.46 -7.30
CA ALA A 391 27.49 0.95 -6.46
C ALA A 391 27.65 0.11 -5.17
N PRO A 392 28.88 -0.06 -4.66
CA PRO A 392 29.10 -0.74 -3.37
C PRO A 392 28.28 -0.12 -2.25
N ARG A 393 27.79 -0.96 -1.33
CA ARG A 393 26.98 -0.49 -0.19
C ARG A 393 27.86 -0.25 1.05
N PRO A 394 27.61 0.83 1.82
CA PRO A 394 26.64 1.91 1.57
C PRO A 394 27.06 2.80 0.41
N ALA A 395 26.12 3.10 -0.52
CA ALA A 395 26.39 3.95 -1.66
C ALA A 395 26.39 5.44 -1.24
N ASP A 396 27.25 6.24 -1.88
CA ASP A 396 27.26 7.70 -1.70
C ASP A 396 26.11 8.35 -2.46
N PRO A 397 25.25 9.14 -1.80
CA PRO A 397 24.16 9.83 -2.49
C PRO A 397 24.68 11.00 -3.33
N VAL A 398 24.04 11.22 -4.50
CA VAL A 398 24.37 12.37 -5.38
C VAL A 398 23.43 13.56 -5.18
N LEU A 399 22.23 13.31 -4.65
CA LEU A 399 21.27 14.35 -4.27
C LEU A 399 20.72 14.04 -2.88
N PRO A 400 20.61 15.05 -2.00
CA PRO A 400 19.93 14.90 -0.73
C PRO A 400 18.41 15.00 -0.89
N PHE A 401 17.70 14.48 0.10
CA PHE A 401 16.31 14.81 0.34
C PHE A 401 16.24 16.02 1.29
N TRP A 402 15.38 16.99 0.98
CA TRP A 402 14.98 18.02 1.92
C TRP A 402 13.66 17.61 2.55
N GLN A 403 13.72 16.95 3.70
CA GLN A 403 12.54 16.52 4.43
C GLN A 403 11.85 17.74 5.02
N ILE A 404 10.62 17.98 4.60
CA ILE A 404 9.79 19.11 5.02
C ILE A 404 8.62 18.68 5.91
N GLY A 405 8.28 17.40 5.91
CA GLY A 405 7.18 16.86 6.68
C GLY A 405 7.33 15.36 6.95
N SER A 406 6.49 14.87 7.87
CA SER A 406 6.35 13.46 8.25
C SER A 406 4.87 13.14 8.51
N GLU A 407 4.62 12.15 9.36
CA GLU A 407 3.30 11.64 9.76
C GLU A 407 2.26 12.73 10.07
N GLY A 408 2.60 13.65 10.97
CA GLY A 408 1.71 14.65 11.53
C GLY A 408 1.80 16.03 10.87
N GLY A 409 2.36 16.15 9.67
CA GLY A 409 2.47 17.39 8.92
C GLY A 409 3.88 17.94 8.82
N PHE A 410 3.99 19.25 8.57
CA PHE A 410 5.28 19.90 8.36
C PHE A 410 6.16 19.90 9.61
N LEU A 411 7.48 19.73 9.38
CA LEU A 411 8.52 19.96 10.36
C LEU A 411 8.68 21.46 10.66
N PRO A 412 9.28 21.85 11.80
CA PRO A 412 9.55 23.27 12.11
C PRO A 412 10.45 23.95 11.08
N ALA A 413 11.32 23.20 10.41
CA ALA A 413 12.17 23.64 9.32
C ALA A 413 12.53 22.47 8.42
N PRO A 414 12.88 22.71 7.13
CA PRO A 414 13.40 21.67 6.26
C PRO A 414 14.70 21.06 6.82
N VAL A 415 14.82 19.75 6.76
CA VAL A 415 16.01 19.01 7.20
C VAL A 415 16.63 18.28 6.01
N GLN A 416 17.92 18.56 5.75
CA GLN A 416 18.66 17.84 4.74
C GLN A 416 18.99 16.44 5.21
N ARG A 417 18.72 15.43 4.36
CA ARG A 417 18.97 14.01 4.60
C ARG A 417 19.70 13.41 3.41
N ASP A 418 20.81 12.74 3.64
CA ASP A 418 21.53 11.99 2.62
C ASP A 418 20.84 10.63 2.34
N GLN A 419 20.07 10.16 3.31
CA GLN A 419 19.23 8.99 3.19
C GLN A 419 17.91 9.19 3.95
N LEU A 420 16.86 8.49 3.50
CA LEU A 420 15.55 8.55 4.09
C LEU A 420 15.17 7.17 4.63
N LEU A 421 15.17 7.02 5.96
CA LEU A 421 14.69 5.83 6.64
C LEU A 421 13.17 5.93 6.84
N THR A 422 12.43 4.93 6.40
CA THR A 422 10.98 4.83 6.59
C THR A 422 10.56 3.41 6.96
N ALA A 423 9.89 3.27 8.10
CA ALA A 423 9.22 2.02 8.50
C ALA A 423 7.95 1.78 7.69
N PRO A 424 7.42 0.55 7.66
CA PRO A 424 6.09 0.29 7.10
C PRO A 424 5.03 1.23 7.68
N ALA A 425 4.18 1.77 6.82
CA ALA A 425 3.14 2.77 7.09
C ALA A 425 3.64 4.21 7.31
N GLU A 426 4.94 4.46 7.49
CA GLU A 426 5.47 5.81 7.61
C GLU A 426 5.38 6.61 6.31
N ARG A 427 5.18 7.92 6.46
CA ARG A 427 5.19 8.91 5.38
C ARG A 427 6.33 9.89 5.58
N ALA A 428 6.94 10.28 4.46
CA ALA A 428 7.91 11.38 4.43
C ALA A 428 7.55 12.32 3.29
N ASP A 429 7.44 13.60 3.61
CA ASP A 429 7.21 14.68 2.65
C ASP A 429 8.55 15.37 2.39
N VAL A 430 9.04 15.25 1.16
CA VAL A 430 10.39 15.73 0.80
C VAL A 430 10.38 16.57 -0.46
N VAL A 431 11.34 17.49 -0.54
CA VAL A 431 11.70 18.18 -1.78
C VAL A 431 13.03 17.64 -2.28
N VAL A 432 13.07 17.28 -3.56
CA VAL A 432 14.30 16.92 -4.28
C VAL A 432 14.58 18.01 -5.32
N ASP A 433 15.81 18.51 -5.36
CA ASP A 433 16.22 19.58 -6.26
C ASP A 433 17.09 19.05 -7.40
N PHE A 434 16.49 18.95 -8.59
CA PHE A 434 17.18 18.50 -9.82
C PHE A 434 17.77 19.65 -10.63
N THR A 435 17.73 20.90 -10.14
CA THR A 435 18.12 22.10 -10.93
C THR A 435 19.55 22.04 -11.45
N SER A 436 20.48 21.43 -10.69
CA SER A 436 21.89 21.31 -11.05
C SER A 436 22.23 20.05 -11.85
N ILE A 437 21.25 19.18 -12.08
CA ILE A 437 21.48 17.92 -12.77
C ILE A 437 21.43 18.14 -14.29
N PRO A 438 22.48 17.78 -15.03
CA PRO A 438 22.48 17.90 -16.48
C PRO A 438 21.38 17.07 -17.13
N VAL A 439 20.72 17.65 -18.14
CA VAL A 439 19.69 16.93 -18.92
C VAL A 439 20.31 15.68 -19.56
N GLY A 440 19.60 14.56 -19.45
CA GLY A 440 20.07 13.25 -19.95
C GLY A 440 20.84 12.43 -18.91
N THR A 441 20.94 12.91 -17.66
CA THR A 441 21.51 12.14 -16.54
C THR A 441 20.50 11.12 -16.04
N ASP A 442 20.94 9.88 -15.89
CA ASP A 442 20.17 8.82 -15.23
C ASP A 442 20.45 8.84 -13.72
N LEU A 443 19.40 8.94 -12.92
CA LEU A 443 19.43 8.87 -11.47
C LEU A 443 18.59 7.68 -10.96
N TYR A 444 19.04 7.06 -9.89
CA TYR A 444 18.39 5.89 -9.31
C TYR A 444 18.02 6.16 -7.86
N LEU A 445 16.75 6.05 -7.54
CA LEU A 445 16.31 5.93 -6.15
C LEU A 445 16.53 4.48 -5.74
N ILE A 446 17.48 4.22 -4.86
CA ILE A 446 17.79 2.89 -4.36
C ILE A 446 17.27 2.68 -2.94
N ASN A 447 17.04 1.40 -2.58
CA ASN A 447 16.79 0.99 -1.21
C ASN A 447 17.98 0.20 -0.68
N GLU A 448 18.55 0.62 0.43
CA GLU A 448 19.59 -0.09 1.19
C GLU A 448 19.04 -0.79 2.44
N GLY A 449 17.72 -0.70 2.68
CA GLY A 449 17.07 -1.44 3.76
C GLY A 449 17.18 -2.95 3.57
N PRO A 450 17.19 -3.72 4.67
CA PRO A 450 17.42 -5.16 4.62
C PRO A 450 16.23 -5.93 4.04
N ASP A 451 16.51 -7.13 3.51
CA ASP A 451 15.53 -8.14 3.12
C ASP A 451 15.21 -9.10 4.30
N GLU A 452 15.33 -8.61 5.52
CA GLU A 452 15.11 -9.33 6.77
C GLU A 452 14.58 -8.36 7.85
N PRO A 453 14.14 -8.84 9.02
CA PRO A 453 13.68 -7.98 10.11
C PRO A 453 14.69 -6.89 10.45
N PHE A 454 14.22 -5.63 10.51
CA PHE A 454 15.06 -4.48 10.76
C PHE A 454 15.58 -4.49 12.21
N ARG A 455 16.92 -4.38 12.38
CA ARG A 455 17.60 -4.43 13.67
C ARG A 455 18.25 -3.12 14.09
N GLY A 456 17.85 -2.02 13.47
CA GLY A 456 18.46 -0.70 13.67
C GLY A 456 19.39 -0.31 12.51
N GLU A 457 20.00 0.87 12.62
CA GLU A 457 20.91 1.43 11.60
C GLU A 457 22.31 0.78 11.57
N GLU A 458 22.52 -0.39 12.16
CA GLU A 458 23.79 -1.07 11.94
C GLU A 458 23.95 -1.31 10.44
N ARG A 459 24.98 -0.65 9.89
CA ARG A 459 25.39 -0.74 8.48
C ARG A 459 25.25 -2.17 8.01
N ALA A 460 24.52 -2.38 6.91
CA ALA A 460 24.53 -3.65 6.21
C ALA A 460 26.00 -4.03 5.93
N GLN A 461 26.59 -4.80 6.83
CA GLN A 461 27.87 -5.43 6.56
C GLN A 461 27.60 -6.37 5.40
N THR A 462 28.32 -6.16 4.32
CA THR A 462 28.44 -7.10 3.20
C THR A 462 28.42 -8.51 3.76
N SER A 463 27.47 -9.31 3.31
CA SER A 463 27.27 -10.71 3.72
C SER A 463 28.46 -11.58 3.32
N GLY A 464 29.50 -11.52 4.11
CA GLY A 464 30.52 -12.52 4.23
C GLY A 464 30.21 -13.31 5.50
N GLN A 465 29.58 -14.46 5.34
CA GLN A 465 29.49 -15.53 6.32
C GLN A 465 29.38 -15.14 7.80
N ARG A 466 28.15 -15.08 8.33
CA ARG A 466 27.91 -15.42 9.73
C ARG A 466 26.89 -16.55 9.79
N HIS A 467 27.29 -17.65 10.37
CA HIS A 467 26.40 -18.69 10.87
C HIS A 467 25.51 -18.08 11.95
N PRO A 468 24.22 -18.42 12.01
CA PRO A 468 23.39 -18.02 13.15
C PRO A 468 23.92 -18.71 14.40
N GLU A 469 24.25 -17.92 15.44
CA GLU A 469 24.43 -18.49 16.77
C GLU A 469 23.11 -19.06 17.26
N PRO A 470 23.11 -20.23 17.91
CA PRO A 470 21.90 -20.79 18.50
C PRO A 470 21.42 -19.87 19.63
N LEU A 471 20.13 -19.57 19.62
CA LEU A 471 19.45 -18.91 20.75
C LEU A 471 19.66 -19.77 22.00
N ASP A 472 20.43 -19.25 22.93
CA ASP A 472 20.63 -19.85 24.24
C ASP A 472 19.28 -19.87 24.98
N ARG A 473 18.85 -21.07 25.33
CA ARG A 473 17.65 -21.31 26.14
C ARG A 473 18.09 -21.38 27.60
N SER A 474 17.88 -20.31 28.32
CA SER A 474 17.75 -20.38 29.78
C SER A 474 16.44 -19.77 30.23
#